data_fe3445785adb0561447fb96d92b43b3c
#
_entry.id   fe3445785adb0561447fb96d92b43b3c
#
_cell.length_a   1.000
_cell.length_b   1.000
_cell.length_c   1.000
_cell.angle_alpha   90.00
_cell.angle_beta   90.00
_cell.angle_gamma   90.00
#
_symmetry.space_group_name_H-M   'P 1'
#
loop_
_entity.id
_entity.type
_entity.pdbx_description
1 polymer ?
#
loop_
_entity_poly.entity_id
_entity_poly.type
_entity_poly.pdbx_seq_one_letter_code
_entity_poly.pdbx_strand_id
1 'polypeptide(L)'
;LVFVTADSIKMNGTEQPEEINKDEALLRLLECIRGKAAVLLGLTDHWEKAAWETPGIPKMTIVAPPTFYTTAQGTEIKASEIDLLGRMMSMQKAHPSYAMTGAMCTAAAAAIPGTLVHSILSPCGKLPEIRIGHGSGTLVCGVETEKGQSIPFIKETYGYRTARLLMKGVAPISY
;
A
#
# COMPACT_ATOMS: atom_id res chain seq x y z
N LEU A 1 -1.14 -8.89 2.66
CA LEU A 1 -0.26 -7.89 2.08
C LEU A 1 1.17 -8.12 2.56
N VAL A 2 2.15 -8.05 1.66
CA VAL A 2 3.59 -8.14 1.96
C VAL A 2 4.17 -6.75 1.99
N PHE A 3 4.98 -6.45 2.98
CA PHE A 3 5.67 -5.16 3.09
C PHE A 3 7.17 -5.35 2.87
N VAL A 4 7.77 -4.42 2.16
CA VAL A 4 9.22 -4.30 1.98
C VAL A 4 9.62 -2.84 2.13
N THR A 5 10.73 -2.58 2.81
CA THR A 5 11.23 -1.20 2.92
C THR A 5 11.92 -0.77 1.63
N ALA A 6 11.72 0.47 1.21
CA ALA A 6 12.35 1.00 0.00
C ALA A 6 13.88 0.88 0.06
N ASP A 7 14.49 1.21 1.19
CA ASP A 7 15.94 1.11 1.42
C ASP A 7 16.48 -0.31 1.20
N SER A 8 15.77 -1.35 1.64
CA SER A 8 16.21 -2.75 1.47
C SER A 8 16.32 -3.20 0.01
N ILE A 9 15.67 -2.50 -0.89
CA ILE A 9 15.69 -2.75 -2.34
C ILE A 9 16.31 -1.58 -3.14
N LYS A 10 17.06 -0.70 -2.46
CA LYS A 10 17.78 0.45 -3.02
C LYS A 10 16.85 1.46 -3.70
N MET A 11 15.68 1.68 -3.15
CA MET A 11 14.72 2.71 -3.55
C MET A 11 14.63 3.80 -2.50
N ASN A 12 14.15 4.98 -2.89
CA ASN A 12 13.86 6.10 -1.98
C ASN A 12 12.41 6.09 -1.47
N GLY A 13 11.51 5.39 -2.17
CA GLY A 13 10.06 5.37 -1.90
C GLY A 13 9.30 6.52 -2.55
N THR A 14 9.98 7.41 -3.26
CA THR A 14 9.38 8.55 -3.99
C THR A 14 9.19 8.29 -5.48
N GLU A 15 9.73 7.19 -5.99
CA GLU A 15 9.66 6.82 -7.40
C GLU A 15 8.23 6.76 -7.89
N GLN A 16 8.01 7.24 -9.12
CA GLN A 16 6.71 7.20 -9.75
C GLN A 16 6.40 5.78 -10.26
N PRO A 17 5.11 5.40 -10.35
CA PRO A 17 4.71 4.07 -10.86
C PRO A 17 5.31 3.74 -12.23
N GLU A 18 5.44 4.73 -13.11
CA GLU A 18 6.03 4.57 -14.44
C GLU A 18 7.52 4.26 -14.38
N GLU A 19 8.26 4.85 -13.43
CA GLU A 19 9.69 4.59 -13.22
C GLU A 19 9.89 3.15 -12.73
N ILE A 20 9.12 2.73 -11.74
CA ILE A 20 9.12 1.35 -11.22
C ILE A 20 8.79 0.35 -12.35
N ASN A 21 7.78 0.67 -13.16
CA ASN A 21 7.29 -0.22 -14.22
C ASN A 21 8.25 -0.34 -15.43
N LYS A 22 9.21 0.57 -15.58
CA LYS A 22 10.27 0.51 -16.59
C LYS A 22 11.50 -0.29 -16.14
N ASP A 23 11.67 -0.48 -14.83
CA ASP A 23 12.80 -1.24 -14.29
C ASP A 23 12.44 -2.73 -14.19
N GLU A 24 12.77 -3.47 -15.25
CA GLU A 24 12.51 -4.92 -15.31
C GLU A 24 13.26 -5.71 -14.23
N ALA A 25 14.46 -5.28 -13.84
CA ALA A 25 15.24 -5.98 -12.81
C ALA A 25 14.58 -5.82 -11.45
N LEU A 26 14.10 -4.60 -11.14
CA LEU A 26 13.34 -4.31 -9.94
C LEU A 26 12.01 -5.09 -9.93
N LEU A 27 11.26 -5.10 -11.03
CA LEU A 27 10.00 -5.86 -11.10
C LEU A 27 10.20 -7.36 -10.86
N ARG A 28 11.28 -7.96 -11.39
CA ARG A 28 11.65 -9.36 -11.12
C ARG A 28 11.99 -9.60 -9.66
N LEU A 29 12.75 -8.70 -9.04
CA LEU A 29 13.07 -8.76 -7.61
C LEU A 29 11.80 -8.70 -6.76
N LEU A 30 10.91 -7.74 -7.03
CA LEU A 30 9.66 -7.56 -6.32
C LEU A 30 8.75 -8.80 -6.46
N GLU A 31 8.65 -9.37 -7.67
CA GLU A 31 7.88 -10.60 -7.88
C GLU A 31 8.51 -11.81 -7.18
N CYS A 32 9.84 -11.92 -7.14
CA CYS A 32 10.53 -12.95 -6.37
C CYS A 32 10.19 -12.86 -4.88
N ILE A 33 10.21 -11.66 -4.30
CA ILE A 33 9.84 -11.44 -2.88
C ILE A 33 8.37 -11.82 -2.66
N ARG A 34 7.46 -11.33 -3.52
CA ARG A 34 6.04 -11.63 -3.44
C ARG A 34 5.75 -13.13 -3.59
N GLY A 35 6.39 -13.77 -4.56
CA GLY A 35 6.23 -15.20 -4.82
C GLY A 35 6.73 -16.06 -3.66
N LYS A 36 7.87 -15.73 -3.05
CA LYS A 36 8.34 -16.42 -1.83
C LYS A 36 7.37 -16.25 -0.67
N ALA A 37 6.79 -15.06 -0.52
CA ALA A 37 5.73 -14.86 0.47
C ALA A 37 4.47 -15.69 0.15
N ALA A 38 4.10 -15.85 -1.12
CA ALA A 38 3.00 -16.72 -1.52
C ALA A 38 3.25 -18.18 -1.14
N VAL A 39 4.48 -18.67 -1.30
CA VAL A 39 4.88 -20.03 -0.85
C VAL A 39 4.77 -20.15 0.67
N LEU A 40 5.28 -19.16 1.42
CA LEU A 40 5.17 -19.16 2.90
C LEU A 40 3.72 -19.15 3.40
N LEU A 41 2.80 -18.60 2.59
CA LEU A 41 1.37 -18.56 2.89
C LEU A 41 0.62 -19.82 2.38
N GLY A 42 1.32 -20.77 1.76
CA GLY A 42 0.72 -21.98 1.20
C GLY A 42 -0.19 -21.74 -0.01
N LEU A 43 0.01 -20.64 -0.73
CA LEU A 43 -0.80 -20.26 -1.90
C LEU A 43 -0.27 -20.86 -3.21
N THR A 44 0.98 -21.27 -3.24
CA THR A 44 1.66 -21.95 -4.34
C THR A 44 2.83 -22.75 -3.81
N ASP A 45 3.24 -23.79 -4.51
CA ASP A 45 4.40 -24.62 -4.13
C ASP A 45 5.74 -24.00 -4.56
N HIS A 46 5.72 -23.19 -5.60
CA HIS A 46 6.92 -22.60 -6.19
C HIS A 46 6.73 -21.11 -6.45
N TRP A 47 7.69 -20.30 -5.99
CA TRP A 47 7.60 -18.85 -6.12
C TRP A 47 7.52 -18.36 -7.58
N GLU A 48 8.17 -19.06 -8.52
CA GLU A 48 8.15 -18.73 -9.94
C GLU A 48 6.74 -18.85 -10.54
N LYS A 49 5.90 -19.72 -9.98
CA LYS A 49 4.53 -19.92 -10.44
C LYS A 49 3.55 -18.88 -9.89
N ALA A 50 3.93 -18.16 -8.85
CA ALA A 50 3.05 -17.22 -8.17
C ALA A 50 2.48 -16.14 -9.10
N ALA A 51 3.21 -15.77 -10.17
CA ALA A 51 2.76 -14.77 -11.14
C ALA A 51 1.48 -15.15 -11.89
N TRP A 52 1.21 -16.45 -12.09
CA TRP A 52 0.01 -16.93 -12.78
C TRP A 52 -0.93 -17.75 -11.90
N GLU A 53 -0.44 -18.46 -10.88
CA GLU A 53 -1.30 -19.20 -9.95
C GLU A 53 -1.99 -18.27 -8.95
N THR A 54 -1.29 -17.25 -8.47
CA THR A 54 -1.79 -16.30 -7.46
C THR A 54 -1.45 -14.84 -7.81
N PRO A 55 -1.81 -14.34 -9.01
CA PRO A 55 -1.36 -13.03 -9.49
C PRO A 55 -1.84 -11.85 -8.63
N GLY A 56 -2.98 -12.01 -7.95
CA GLY A 56 -3.61 -10.97 -7.14
C GLY A 56 -3.30 -11.04 -5.64
N ILE A 57 -2.75 -12.17 -5.14
CA ILE A 57 -2.50 -12.42 -3.72
C ILE A 57 -1.20 -13.21 -3.51
N PRO A 58 -0.40 -12.85 -2.47
CA PRO A 58 -0.51 -11.63 -1.70
C PRO A 58 -0.18 -10.40 -2.55
N LYS A 59 -0.83 -9.27 -2.31
CA LYS A 59 -0.34 -8.00 -2.84
C LYS A 59 0.90 -7.58 -2.06
N MET A 60 1.68 -6.69 -2.63
CA MET A 60 2.91 -6.19 -2.02
C MET A 60 2.92 -4.66 -2.02
N THR A 61 3.55 -4.09 -1.02
CA THR A 61 3.75 -2.65 -0.90
C THR A 61 5.19 -2.35 -0.48
N ILE A 62 5.81 -1.42 -1.17
CA ILE A 62 7.08 -0.81 -0.81
C ILE A 62 6.76 0.34 0.11
N VAL A 63 7.36 0.38 1.30
CA VAL A 63 7.11 1.41 2.31
C VAL A 63 8.39 2.16 2.64
N ALA A 64 8.27 3.46 2.93
CA ALA A 64 9.39 4.30 3.33
C ALA A 64 8.94 5.37 4.34
N PRO A 65 9.86 5.95 5.12
CA PRO A 65 9.59 7.10 5.97
C PRO A 65 9.03 8.27 5.18
N PRO A 66 8.24 9.15 5.82
CA PRO A 66 7.69 10.33 5.16
C PRO A 66 8.82 11.25 4.69
N THR A 67 8.78 11.62 3.41
CA THR A 67 9.67 12.61 2.82
C THR A 67 8.92 13.43 1.79
N PHE A 68 9.48 14.58 1.39
CA PHE A 68 8.95 15.39 0.31
C PHE A 68 8.97 14.63 -1.02
N TYR A 69 7.90 14.72 -1.79
CA TYR A 69 7.84 14.19 -3.15
C TYR A 69 6.85 14.97 -4.02
N THR A 70 6.96 14.77 -5.33
CA THR A 70 6.02 15.33 -6.31
C THR A 70 5.22 14.18 -6.91
N THR A 71 3.90 14.35 -7.00
CA THR A 71 3.01 13.35 -7.61
C THR A 71 3.15 13.34 -9.14
N ALA A 72 2.61 12.30 -9.79
CA ALA A 72 2.57 12.21 -11.26
C ALA A 72 1.85 13.40 -11.93
N GLN A 73 0.99 14.11 -11.21
CA GLN A 73 0.29 15.32 -11.67
C GLN A 73 1.03 16.62 -11.35
N GLY A 74 2.23 16.54 -10.77
CA GLY A 74 3.01 17.71 -10.41
C GLY A 74 2.64 18.36 -9.07
N THR A 75 1.79 17.74 -8.26
CA THR A 75 1.45 18.24 -6.92
C THR A 75 2.57 17.92 -5.94
N GLU A 76 3.07 18.92 -5.24
CA GLU A 76 4.05 18.76 -4.18
C GLU A 76 3.39 18.30 -2.87
N ILE A 77 3.94 17.28 -2.26
CA ILE A 77 3.50 16.72 -0.97
C ILE A 77 4.65 16.83 0.02
N LYS A 78 4.42 17.51 1.12
CA LYS A 78 5.42 17.68 2.19
C LYS A 78 5.46 16.46 3.10
N ALA A 79 6.62 16.17 3.67
CA ALA A 79 6.77 15.10 4.65
C ALA A 79 5.80 15.22 5.85
N SER A 80 5.44 16.45 6.26
CA SER A 80 4.50 16.70 7.35
C SER A 80 3.03 16.40 7.01
N GLU A 81 2.71 16.20 5.73
CA GLU A 81 1.35 15.93 5.25
C GLU A 81 1.04 14.41 5.20
N ILE A 82 2.06 13.58 5.39
CA ILE A 82 1.96 12.11 5.35
C ILE A 82 2.65 11.49 6.56
N ASP A 83 2.32 10.25 6.86
CA ASP A 83 2.93 9.48 7.95
C ASP A 83 3.89 8.42 7.41
N LEU A 84 3.69 7.96 6.18
CA LEU A 84 4.60 7.09 5.44
C LEU A 84 4.41 7.26 3.93
N LEU A 85 5.42 6.85 3.17
CA LEU A 85 5.30 6.64 1.73
C LEU A 85 4.93 5.18 1.45
N GLY A 86 4.08 4.98 0.43
CA GLY A 86 3.71 3.66 -0.04
C GLY A 86 3.67 3.59 -1.57
N ARG A 87 4.32 2.54 -2.13
CA ARG A 87 4.22 2.18 -3.54
C ARG A 87 3.69 0.76 -3.63
N MET A 88 2.42 0.65 -4.02
CA MET A 88 1.72 -0.62 -4.04
C MET A 88 1.91 -1.35 -5.36
N MET A 89 2.22 -2.64 -5.29
CA MET A 89 2.26 -3.52 -6.45
C MET A 89 0.94 -4.26 -6.61
N SER A 90 0.47 -4.36 -7.83
CA SER A 90 -0.75 -5.10 -8.18
C SER A 90 -0.56 -5.75 -9.55
N MET A 91 -0.76 -7.06 -9.63
CA MET A 91 -0.57 -7.82 -10.89
C MET A 91 0.79 -7.56 -11.54
N GLN A 92 1.87 -7.68 -10.75
CA GLN A 92 3.28 -7.49 -11.12
C GLN A 92 3.65 -6.08 -11.63
N LYS A 93 2.78 -5.09 -11.43
CA LYS A 93 2.99 -3.70 -11.83
C LYS A 93 2.80 -2.77 -10.63
N ALA A 94 3.48 -1.64 -10.65
CA ALA A 94 3.20 -0.57 -9.69
C ALA A 94 1.82 0.05 -9.98
N HIS A 95 1.00 0.12 -8.94
CA HIS A 95 -0.32 0.73 -9.01
C HIS A 95 -0.20 2.26 -9.12
N PRO A 96 -0.94 2.94 -10.00
CA PRO A 96 -0.82 4.39 -10.18
C PRO A 96 -1.22 5.20 -8.94
N SER A 97 -2.01 4.62 -8.06
CA SER A 97 -2.35 5.19 -6.75
C SER A 97 -2.16 4.14 -5.65
N TYR A 98 -3.04 4.11 -4.66
CA TYR A 98 -3.01 3.10 -3.60
C TYR A 98 -4.40 2.46 -3.45
N ALA A 99 -4.50 1.13 -3.57
CA ALA A 99 -5.79 0.45 -3.46
C ALA A 99 -6.30 0.53 -2.01
N MET A 100 -7.58 0.86 -1.82
CA MET A 100 -8.21 1.05 -0.51
C MET A 100 -8.01 -0.16 0.42
N THR A 101 -8.22 -1.38 -0.07
CA THR A 101 -8.00 -2.60 0.72
C THR A 101 -6.55 -2.78 1.17
N GLY A 102 -5.60 -2.35 0.34
CA GLY A 102 -4.18 -2.32 0.71
C GLY A 102 -3.89 -1.25 1.77
N ALA A 103 -4.53 -0.10 1.68
CA ALA A 103 -4.40 0.96 2.67
C ALA A 103 -4.96 0.53 4.04
N MET A 104 -6.10 -0.15 4.05
CA MET A 104 -6.67 -0.75 5.26
C MET A 104 -5.71 -1.77 5.90
N CYS A 105 -5.10 -2.66 5.09
CA CYS A 105 -4.07 -3.57 5.59
C CYS A 105 -2.83 -2.83 6.12
N THR A 106 -2.45 -1.72 5.48
CA THR A 106 -1.33 -0.88 5.92
C THR A 106 -1.66 -0.21 7.25
N ALA A 107 -2.88 0.30 7.43
CA ALA A 107 -3.35 0.87 8.70
C ALA A 107 -3.35 -0.18 9.82
N ALA A 108 -3.83 -1.39 9.55
CA ALA A 108 -3.77 -2.49 10.51
C ALA A 108 -2.33 -2.82 10.90
N ALA A 109 -1.41 -2.96 9.92
CA ALA A 109 0.00 -3.21 10.18
C ALA A 109 0.66 -2.07 10.97
N ALA A 110 0.27 -0.82 10.71
CA ALA A 110 0.73 0.35 11.45
C ALA A 110 0.41 0.29 12.94
N ALA A 111 -0.73 -0.30 13.30
CA ALA A 111 -1.16 -0.46 14.69
C ALA A 111 -0.47 -1.64 15.42
N ILE A 112 0.17 -2.56 14.71
CA ILE A 112 0.77 -3.76 15.29
C ILE A 112 2.27 -3.52 15.55
N PRO A 113 2.71 -3.45 16.83
CA PRO A 113 4.12 -3.31 17.18
C PRO A 113 4.97 -4.43 16.59
N GLY A 114 6.18 -4.09 16.12
CA GLY A 114 7.11 -5.03 15.51
C GLY A 114 6.91 -5.29 14.03
N THR A 115 5.87 -4.75 13.40
CA THR A 115 5.75 -4.76 11.93
C THR A 115 6.66 -3.71 11.29
N LEU A 116 7.06 -3.92 10.02
CA LEU A 116 7.84 -2.94 9.26
C LEU A 116 7.11 -1.60 9.15
N VAL A 117 5.80 -1.61 8.94
CA VAL A 117 4.99 -0.40 8.83
C VAL A 117 5.01 0.38 10.14
N HIS A 118 4.81 -0.31 11.27
CA HIS A 118 4.87 0.32 12.59
C HIS A 118 6.24 0.97 12.86
N SER A 119 7.33 0.32 12.46
CA SER A 119 8.70 0.84 12.67
C SER A 119 9.04 2.06 11.81
N ILE A 120 8.34 2.24 10.68
CA ILE A 120 8.56 3.34 9.72
C ILE A 120 7.72 4.57 10.08
N LEU A 121 6.63 4.40 10.82
CA LEU A 121 5.75 5.52 11.17
C LEU A 121 6.55 6.66 11.81
N SER A 122 6.30 7.87 11.31
CA SER A 122 6.80 9.06 11.98
C SER A 122 6.28 9.10 13.43
N PRO A 123 7.11 9.54 14.39
CA PRO A 123 6.67 9.75 15.77
C PRO A 123 5.43 10.67 15.90
N CYS A 124 5.15 11.44 14.86
CA CYS A 124 3.97 12.32 14.78
C CYS A 124 2.73 11.62 14.18
N GLY A 125 2.84 10.37 13.73
CA GLY A 125 1.71 9.60 13.18
C GLY A 125 0.60 9.48 14.22
N LYS A 126 -0.60 10.00 13.90
CA LYS A 126 -1.75 9.96 14.79
C LYS A 126 -2.56 8.69 14.50
N LEU A 127 -2.33 7.65 15.28
CA LEU A 127 -3.35 6.60 15.39
C LEU A 127 -4.60 7.22 16.06
N PRO A 128 -5.80 6.93 15.57
CA PRO A 128 -6.21 5.80 14.74
C PRO A 128 -6.15 6.00 13.22
N GLU A 129 -5.65 7.10 12.72
CA GLU A 129 -5.55 7.35 11.27
C GLU A 129 -4.12 7.49 10.82
N ILE A 130 -3.82 6.98 9.62
CA ILE A 130 -2.55 7.16 8.93
C ILE A 130 -2.76 7.81 7.56
N ARG A 131 -1.83 8.66 7.16
CA ARG A 131 -1.79 9.35 5.87
C ARG A 131 -0.71 8.71 5.02
N ILE A 132 -1.11 8.01 3.97
CA ILE A 132 -0.21 7.29 3.07
C ILE A 132 0.05 8.17 1.84
N GLY A 133 1.31 8.56 1.61
CA GLY A 133 1.73 9.24 0.39
C GLY A 133 1.95 8.23 -0.74
N HIS A 134 1.32 8.43 -1.90
CA HIS A 134 1.44 7.53 -3.06
C HIS A 134 1.61 8.32 -4.37
N GLY A 135 1.86 7.64 -5.49
CA GLY A 135 2.19 8.27 -6.77
C GLY A 135 1.22 9.34 -7.26
N SER A 136 -0.06 9.26 -6.89
CA SER A 136 -1.10 10.21 -7.32
C SER A 136 -1.58 11.16 -6.22
N GLY A 137 -0.99 11.14 -5.02
CA GLY A 137 -1.41 12.01 -3.91
C GLY A 137 -1.30 11.36 -2.55
N THR A 138 -2.29 11.58 -1.70
CA THR A 138 -2.38 11.03 -0.35
C THR A 138 -3.67 10.28 -0.14
N LEU A 139 -3.65 9.28 0.74
CA LEU A 139 -4.82 8.51 1.13
C LEU A 139 -4.84 8.34 2.63
N VAL A 140 -5.99 8.61 3.26
CA VAL A 140 -6.18 8.48 4.71
C VAL A 140 -6.93 7.18 4.99
N CYS A 141 -6.41 6.39 5.93
CA CYS A 141 -7.05 5.19 6.45
C CYS A 141 -6.94 5.16 7.95
N GLY A 142 -7.97 4.62 8.59
CA GLY A 142 -8.01 4.45 10.03
C GLY A 142 -8.07 2.99 10.45
N VAL A 143 -7.76 2.78 11.72
CA VAL A 143 -7.81 1.49 12.39
C VAL A 143 -8.30 1.66 13.82
N GLU A 144 -9.26 0.85 14.23
CA GLU A 144 -9.65 0.71 15.62
C GLU A 144 -9.08 -0.58 16.21
N THR A 145 -8.48 -0.46 17.40
CA THR A 145 -7.88 -1.57 18.12
C THR A 145 -8.49 -1.71 19.50
N GLU A 146 -8.57 -2.92 20.02
CA GLU A 146 -8.88 -3.14 21.42
C GLU A 146 -7.62 -2.94 22.28
N LYS A 147 -7.78 -2.18 23.37
CA LYS A 147 -6.69 -1.88 24.31
C LYS A 147 -6.46 -3.07 25.26
N GLY A 148 -5.20 -3.23 25.69
CA GLY A 148 -4.84 -4.13 26.78
C GLY A 148 -4.17 -5.45 26.40
N GLN A 149 -3.86 -5.68 25.13
CA GLN A 149 -3.12 -6.85 24.67
C GLN A 149 -1.70 -6.46 24.22
N SER A 150 -0.73 -7.38 24.34
CA SER A 150 0.65 -7.18 23.85
C SER A 150 0.69 -7.02 22.32
N ILE A 151 -0.17 -7.74 21.62
CA ILE A 151 -0.49 -7.54 20.19
C ILE A 151 -1.94 -7.04 20.15
N PRO A 152 -2.20 -5.83 19.67
CA PRO A 152 -3.56 -5.30 19.64
C PRO A 152 -4.44 -6.14 18.71
N PHE A 153 -5.66 -6.39 19.14
CA PHE A 153 -6.68 -6.96 18.26
C PHE A 153 -7.23 -5.85 17.36
N ILE A 154 -7.20 -6.06 16.05
CA ILE A 154 -7.77 -5.13 15.08
C ILE A 154 -9.28 -5.35 15.06
N LYS A 155 -10.02 -4.38 15.57
CA LYS A 155 -11.48 -4.42 15.61
C LYS A 155 -12.07 -4.08 14.24
N GLU A 156 -11.60 -2.98 13.65
CA GLU A 156 -11.99 -2.57 12.31
C GLU A 156 -10.94 -1.69 11.63
N THR A 157 -11.02 -1.60 10.31
CA THR A 157 -10.27 -0.65 9.50
C THR A 157 -11.25 0.11 8.60
N TYR A 158 -11.00 1.39 8.38
CA TYR A 158 -11.85 2.24 7.55
C TYR A 158 -11.03 3.17 6.67
N GLY A 159 -11.66 3.68 5.63
CA GLY A 159 -11.05 4.65 4.73
C GLY A 159 -12.10 5.55 4.10
N TYR A 160 -11.63 6.69 3.62
CA TYR A 160 -12.49 7.71 3.04
C TYR A 160 -12.48 7.63 1.52
N ARG A 161 -13.65 7.84 0.92
CA ARG A 161 -13.78 8.04 -0.51
C ARG A 161 -14.53 9.33 -0.80
N THR A 162 -14.04 10.07 -1.77
CA THR A 162 -14.77 11.21 -2.33
C THR A 162 -15.66 10.73 -3.47
N ALA A 163 -16.82 11.37 -3.61
CA ALA A 163 -17.71 11.15 -4.74
C ALA A 163 -18.08 12.51 -5.36
N ARG A 164 -18.12 12.56 -6.68
CA ARG A 164 -18.58 13.72 -7.43
C ARG A 164 -19.66 13.29 -8.40
N LEU A 165 -20.80 13.97 -8.40
CA LEU A 165 -21.84 13.75 -9.39
C LEU A 165 -21.30 14.17 -10.76
N LEU A 166 -21.15 13.22 -11.67
CA LEU A 166 -20.69 13.46 -13.04
C LEU A 166 -21.86 13.62 -14.01
N MET A 167 -22.96 12.88 -13.76
CA MET A 167 -24.11 12.87 -14.65
C MET A 167 -25.37 12.51 -13.87
N LYS A 168 -26.50 13.07 -14.27
CA LYS A 168 -27.84 12.66 -13.82
C LYS A 168 -28.66 12.30 -15.07
N GLY A 169 -29.28 11.14 -15.08
CA GLY A 169 -30.06 10.64 -16.21
C GLY A 169 -31.08 9.60 -15.80
N VAL A 170 -31.81 9.08 -16.77
CA VAL A 170 -32.83 8.02 -16.60
C VAL A 170 -32.38 6.81 -17.42
N ALA A 171 -32.38 5.63 -16.80
CA ALA A 171 -32.16 4.36 -17.46
C ALA A 171 -33.52 3.67 -17.68
N PRO A 172 -33.98 3.44 -18.93
CA PRO A 172 -35.19 2.65 -19.16
C PRO A 172 -34.91 1.19 -18.77
N ILE A 173 -35.85 0.60 -18.01
CA ILE A 173 -35.84 -0.81 -17.67
C ILE A 173 -36.92 -1.49 -18.53
N SER A 174 -36.53 -2.44 -19.38
CA SER A 174 -37.47 -3.32 -20.07
C SER A 174 -37.87 -4.45 -19.12
N TYR A 175 -39.18 -4.68 -19.01
CA TYR A 175 -39.77 -5.78 -18.25
C TYR A 175 -39.85 -7.02 -19.12
#